data_9335cfc9c441900b786b42fafad6fc15
#
_entry.id   9335cfc9c441900b786b42fafad6fc15
#
_cell.length_a   1.000
_cell.length_b   1.000
_cell.length_c   1.000
_cell.angle_alpha   90.00
_cell.angle_beta   90.00
_cell.angle_gamma   90.00
#
_symmetry.space_group_name_H-M   'P 1'
#
loop_
_entity.id
_entity.type
_entity.pdbx_description
1 polymer ?
#
loop_
_entity_poly.entity_id
_entity_poly.type
_entity_poly.pdbx_seq_one_letter_code
_entity_poly.pdbx_strand_id
1 'polypeptide(L)'
;MSDEVSGELTIAFDLLHVDAESLDGTFDCRAPICANDENALKVAKARMTEEGIELLAEHMRAPHYVDGDSHFVRTLLKAYEEYTGLKGSCQYTGGGTYVHSLKNGVAFGCSMPGTDNRMHGADEFAVVKELVDSAKIFAQVIVDLCC
;
A
#
# COMPACT_ATOMS: atom_id res chain seq x y z
N MET A 1 -12.46 1.05 -12.11
CA MET A 1 -11.54 2.21 -12.07
C MET A 1 -10.14 1.70 -11.87
N SER A 2 -9.17 2.16 -12.65
CA SER A 2 -7.76 1.71 -12.58
C SER A 2 -6.84 2.78 -13.15
N ASP A 3 -5.58 2.73 -12.78
CA ASP A 3 -4.48 3.45 -13.45
C ASP A 3 -3.23 2.56 -13.58
N GLU A 4 -2.28 3.02 -14.40
CA GLU A 4 -1.07 2.23 -14.71
C GLU A 4 -0.07 2.16 -13.55
N VAL A 5 -0.17 3.09 -12.58
CA VAL A 5 0.80 3.21 -11.48
C VAL A 5 0.40 2.38 -10.26
N SER A 6 -0.89 2.39 -9.92
CA SER A 6 -1.40 1.82 -8.68
C SER A 6 -2.47 0.73 -8.85
N GLY A 7 -2.70 0.31 -10.11
CA GLY A 7 -3.59 -0.80 -10.41
C GLY A 7 -5.08 -0.45 -10.36
N GLU A 8 -5.91 -1.40 -9.98
CA GLU A 8 -7.36 -1.27 -10.01
C GLU A 8 -7.98 -1.10 -8.62
N LEU A 9 -9.15 -0.47 -8.60
CA LEU A 9 -9.98 -0.40 -7.40
C LEU A 9 -10.52 -1.79 -7.06
N THR A 10 -10.31 -2.19 -5.81
CA THR A 10 -10.88 -3.43 -5.27
C THR A 10 -11.73 -3.14 -4.04
N ILE A 11 -12.78 -3.93 -3.86
CA ILE A 11 -13.67 -3.86 -2.70
C ILE A 11 -13.84 -5.27 -2.15
N ALA A 12 -13.63 -5.44 -0.86
CA ALA A 12 -13.90 -6.67 -0.13
C ALA A 12 -14.91 -6.40 0.99
N PHE A 13 -15.93 -7.23 1.11
CA PHE A 13 -16.82 -7.21 2.26
C PHE A 13 -16.16 -7.99 3.40
N ASP A 14 -15.94 -7.31 4.52
CA ASP A 14 -15.20 -7.87 5.66
C ASP A 14 -16.11 -8.30 6.80
N LEU A 15 -17.08 -7.46 7.14
CA LEU A 15 -17.98 -7.72 8.26
C LEU A 15 -19.43 -7.45 7.84
N LEU A 16 -20.32 -8.29 8.35
CA LEU A 16 -21.75 -8.10 8.23
C LEU A 16 -22.40 -8.43 9.58
N HIS A 17 -23.11 -7.48 10.13
CA HIS A 17 -23.96 -7.65 11.30
C HIS A 17 -25.42 -7.51 10.88
N VAL A 18 -26.25 -8.45 11.25
CA VAL A 18 -27.68 -8.47 10.95
C VAL A 18 -28.45 -8.84 12.20
N ASP A 19 -29.40 -8.02 12.59
CA ASP A 19 -30.37 -8.34 13.62
C ASP A 19 -31.82 -8.07 13.13
N ALA A 20 -32.79 -8.03 14.05
CA ALA A 20 -34.20 -7.85 13.69
C ALA A 20 -34.53 -6.40 13.25
N GLU A 21 -33.67 -5.44 13.51
CA GLU A 21 -33.92 -4.02 13.33
C GLU A 21 -32.93 -3.34 12.38
N SER A 22 -31.70 -3.92 12.21
CA SER A 22 -30.62 -3.32 11.45
C SER A 22 -29.83 -4.31 10.62
N LEU A 23 -29.18 -3.77 9.59
CA LEU A 23 -28.16 -4.44 8.80
C LEU A 23 -26.99 -3.47 8.66
N ASP A 24 -25.87 -3.83 9.25
CA ASP A 24 -24.63 -3.04 9.21
C ASP A 24 -23.52 -3.82 8.52
N GLY A 25 -22.90 -3.20 7.54
CA GLY A 25 -21.79 -3.81 6.78
C GLY A 25 -20.54 -2.95 6.79
N THR A 26 -19.40 -3.60 6.83
CA THR A 26 -18.10 -2.96 6.62
C THR A 26 -17.40 -3.58 5.42
N PHE A 27 -16.83 -2.75 4.57
CA PHE A 27 -16.00 -3.20 3.47
C PHE A 27 -14.67 -2.46 3.44
N ASP A 28 -13.62 -3.17 3.03
CA ASP A 28 -12.31 -2.57 2.72
C ASP A 28 -12.29 -2.19 1.23
N CYS A 29 -11.98 -0.93 0.97
CA CYS A 29 -11.85 -0.41 -0.39
C CYS A 29 -10.41 0.03 -0.61
N ARG A 30 -9.75 -0.58 -1.59
CA ARG A 30 -8.41 -0.21 -2.01
C ARG A 30 -8.50 0.48 -3.36
N ALA A 31 -8.22 1.76 -3.34
CA ALA A 31 -8.46 2.64 -4.47
C ALA A 31 -7.15 3.08 -5.13
N PRO A 32 -7.11 3.15 -6.47
CA PRO A 32 -5.96 3.69 -7.20
C PRO A 32 -5.77 5.18 -6.94
N ILE A 33 -4.58 5.70 -7.25
CA ILE A 33 -4.25 7.12 -7.01
C ILE A 33 -5.13 8.10 -7.81
N CYS A 34 -5.76 7.66 -8.88
CA CYS A 34 -6.71 8.46 -9.65
C CYS A 34 -8.09 8.57 -8.99
N ALA A 35 -8.39 7.78 -7.96
CA ALA A 35 -9.65 7.81 -7.23
C ALA A 35 -9.70 8.97 -6.23
N ASN A 36 -10.88 9.54 -6.07
CA ASN A 36 -11.15 10.64 -5.14
C ASN A 36 -12.62 10.66 -4.73
N ASP A 37 -12.98 11.59 -3.84
CA ASP A 37 -14.35 11.73 -3.36
C ASP A 37 -15.37 11.92 -4.47
N GLU A 38 -15.02 12.62 -5.55
CA GLU A 38 -15.94 12.92 -6.65
C GLU A 38 -16.21 11.71 -7.55
N ASN A 39 -15.15 11.00 -7.94
CA ASN A 39 -15.24 9.97 -8.97
C ASN A 39 -15.41 8.54 -8.40
N ALA A 40 -15.23 8.36 -7.09
CA ALA A 40 -15.40 7.07 -6.43
C ALA A 40 -16.42 7.13 -5.29
N LEU A 41 -16.18 7.94 -4.24
CA LEU A 41 -17.04 7.94 -3.05
C LEU A 41 -18.47 8.42 -3.35
N LYS A 42 -18.64 9.53 -4.06
CA LYS A 42 -19.97 10.05 -4.43
C LYS A 42 -20.72 9.08 -5.33
N VAL A 43 -20.01 8.40 -6.24
CA VAL A 43 -20.62 7.38 -7.10
C VAL A 43 -21.07 6.18 -6.28
N ALA A 44 -20.26 5.71 -5.34
CA ALA A 44 -20.63 4.63 -4.43
C ALA A 44 -21.84 5.02 -3.55
N LYS A 45 -21.82 6.22 -2.97
CA LYS A 45 -22.97 6.74 -2.18
C LYS A 45 -24.26 6.77 -2.99
N ALA A 46 -24.22 7.29 -4.20
CA ALA A 46 -25.40 7.36 -5.05
C ALA A 46 -25.98 5.97 -5.34
N ARG A 47 -25.13 5.01 -5.68
CA ARG A 47 -25.53 3.63 -5.95
C ARG A 47 -26.12 2.92 -4.73
N MET A 48 -25.48 3.07 -3.57
CA MET A 48 -25.99 2.48 -2.32
C MET A 48 -27.31 3.11 -1.90
N THR A 49 -27.48 4.42 -2.08
CA THR A 49 -28.75 5.13 -1.80
C THR A 49 -29.89 4.62 -2.70
N GLU A 50 -29.64 4.30 -3.97
CA GLU A 50 -30.63 3.69 -4.89
C GLU A 50 -31.17 2.36 -4.34
N GLU A 51 -30.32 1.61 -3.60
CA GLU A 51 -30.67 0.33 -2.97
C GLU A 51 -31.15 0.49 -1.50
N GLY A 52 -31.35 1.71 -1.03
CA GLY A 52 -31.79 1.99 0.33
C GLY A 52 -30.71 1.80 1.41
N ILE A 53 -29.44 1.78 1.02
CA ILE A 53 -28.29 1.62 1.92
C ILE A 53 -27.63 2.98 2.14
N GLU A 54 -27.36 3.34 3.39
CA GLU A 54 -26.62 4.53 3.74
C GLU A 54 -25.11 4.21 3.83
N LEU A 55 -24.29 4.90 3.03
CA LEU A 55 -22.84 4.84 3.16
C LEU A 55 -22.34 5.95 4.07
N LEU A 56 -21.85 5.57 5.27
CA LEU A 56 -21.46 6.51 6.32
C LEU A 56 -20.11 7.20 6.08
N ALA A 57 -19.28 6.72 5.16
CA ALA A 57 -17.99 7.35 4.85
C ALA A 57 -18.18 8.78 4.36
N GLU A 58 -17.46 9.74 4.96
CA GLU A 58 -17.53 11.15 4.59
C GLU A 58 -16.50 11.53 3.53
N HIS A 59 -15.28 10.98 3.64
CA HIS A 59 -14.16 11.24 2.75
C HIS A 59 -13.35 9.97 2.49
N MET A 60 -12.72 9.91 1.33
CA MET A 60 -11.70 8.91 1.06
C MET A 60 -10.38 9.33 1.71
N ARG A 61 -9.61 8.37 2.18
CA ARG A 61 -8.24 8.63 2.57
C ARG A 61 -7.43 8.96 1.32
N ALA A 62 -6.68 10.07 1.35
CA ALA A 62 -5.81 10.43 0.24
C ALA A 62 -4.77 9.31 -0.02
N PRO A 63 -4.50 8.97 -1.28
CA PRO A 63 -3.48 8.00 -1.60
C PRO A 63 -2.10 8.54 -1.22
N HIS A 64 -1.20 7.64 -0.82
CA HIS A 64 0.20 7.97 -0.60
C HIS A 64 1.01 7.62 -1.85
N TYR A 65 1.60 8.62 -2.46
CA TYR A 65 2.39 8.46 -3.68
C TYR A 65 3.69 9.26 -3.60
N VAL A 66 4.79 8.64 -3.97
CA VAL A 66 6.10 9.28 -4.14
C VAL A 66 6.61 8.94 -5.52
N ASP A 67 7.05 9.96 -6.25
CA ASP A 67 7.56 9.80 -7.62
C ASP A 67 8.78 8.87 -7.64
N GLY A 68 8.68 7.79 -8.42
CA GLY A 68 9.73 6.81 -8.60
C GLY A 68 11.01 7.38 -9.26
N ASP A 69 10.88 8.46 -9.99
CA ASP A 69 12.00 9.18 -10.62
C ASP A 69 12.67 10.21 -9.71
N SER A 70 12.15 10.41 -8.50
CA SER A 70 12.78 11.30 -7.52
C SER A 70 14.19 10.83 -7.17
N HIS A 71 15.07 11.78 -6.83
CA HIS A 71 16.42 11.48 -6.37
C HIS A 71 16.41 10.50 -5.18
N PHE A 72 15.48 10.70 -4.25
CA PHE A 72 15.29 9.84 -3.09
C PHE A 72 15.04 8.38 -3.49
N VAL A 73 14.02 8.12 -4.32
CA VAL A 73 13.67 6.77 -4.74
C VAL A 73 14.78 6.12 -5.56
N ARG A 74 15.41 6.87 -6.46
CA ARG A 74 16.55 6.35 -7.25
C ARG A 74 17.74 5.95 -6.37
N THR A 75 18.01 6.69 -5.30
CA THR A 75 19.06 6.34 -4.33
C THR A 75 18.75 5.00 -3.64
N LEU A 76 17.50 4.81 -3.22
CA LEU A 76 17.05 3.54 -2.63
C LEU A 76 17.21 2.36 -3.60
N LEU A 77 16.73 2.52 -4.83
CA LEU A 77 16.82 1.48 -5.87
C LEU A 77 18.28 1.15 -6.20
N LYS A 78 19.14 2.15 -6.31
CA LYS A 78 20.59 1.96 -6.55
C LYS A 78 21.23 1.13 -5.44
N ALA A 79 21.00 1.49 -4.18
CA ALA A 79 21.55 0.74 -3.05
C ALA A 79 21.03 -0.72 -3.05
N TYR A 80 19.73 -0.92 -3.34
CA TYR A 80 19.17 -2.26 -3.48
C TYR A 80 19.88 -3.08 -4.58
N GLU A 81 20.07 -2.50 -5.77
CA GLU A 81 20.74 -3.17 -6.90
C GLU A 81 22.20 -3.52 -6.60
N GLU A 82 22.93 -2.61 -5.94
CA GLU A 82 24.32 -2.82 -5.55
C GLU A 82 24.51 -4.00 -4.59
N TYR A 83 23.64 -4.12 -3.59
CA TYR A 83 23.79 -5.16 -2.56
C TYR A 83 23.13 -6.49 -2.91
N THR A 84 22.13 -6.50 -3.76
CA THR A 84 21.41 -7.73 -4.12
C THR A 84 21.82 -8.29 -5.48
N GLY A 85 22.32 -7.46 -6.39
CA GLY A 85 22.50 -7.80 -7.80
C GLY A 85 21.22 -7.96 -8.58
N LEU A 86 20.07 -7.66 -7.97
CA LEU A 86 18.74 -7.72 -8.60
C LEU A 86 18.35 -6.34 -9.13
N LYS A 87 17.51 -6.29 -10.15
CA LYS A 87 16.97 -5.03 -10.66
C LYS A 87 15.94 -4.48 -9.69
N GLY A 88 16.14 -3.23 -9.26
CA GLY A 88 15.18 -2.50 -8.43
C GLY A 88 13.97 -2.03 -9.24
N SER A 89 12.81 -2.02 -8.60
CA SER A 89 11.57 -1.49 -9.19
C SER A 89 10.67 -0.90 -8.13
N CYS A 90 9.94 0.15 -8.49
CA CYS A 90 8.87 0.68 -7.66
C CYS A 90 7.73 -0.32 -7.61
N GLN A 91 7.13 -0.45 -6.43
CA GLN A 91 5.99 -1.31 -6.18
C GLN A 91 4.83 -0.48 -5.64
N TYR A 92 3.64 -0.98 -5.77
CA TYR A 92 2.46 -0.43 -5.10
C TYR A 92 1.80 -1.51 -4.23
N THR A 93 1.12 -1.07 -3.20
CA THR A 93 0.32 -1.96 -2.35
C THR A 93 -0.98 -1.28 -1.97
N GLY A 94 -2.07 -2.02 -1.96
CA GLY A 94 -3.34 -1.55 -1.41
C GLY A 94 -3.33 -1.48 0.12
N GLY A 95 -2.35 -2.08 0.78
CA GLY A 95 -2.22 -2.07 2.24
C GLY A 95 -1.73 -0.73 2.78
N GLY A 96 -2.17 -0.38 4.00
CA GLY A 96 -1.62 0.76 4.72
C GLY A 96 -0.25 0.44 5.31
N THR A 97 0.66 1.41 5.28
CA THR A 97 1.96 1.34 5.93
C THR A 97 2.19 2.56 6.80
N TYR A 98 3.17 2.50 7.72
CA TYR A 98 3.52 3.64 8.58
C TYR A 98 3.95 4.88 7.78
N VAL A 99 4.47 4.70 6.58
CA VAL A 99 4.93 5.81 5.71
C VAL A 99 3.79 6.70 5.19
N HIS A 100 2.54 6.27 5.27
CA HIS A 100 1.38 7.11 4.91
C HIS A 100 1.33 8.46 5.63
N SER A 101 1.95 8.56 6.80
CA SER A 101 2.02 9.79 7.59
C SER A 101 3.24 10.65 7.24
N LEU A 102 4.11 10.20 6.36
CA LEU A 102 5.36 10.89 5.98
C LEU A 102 5.23 11.43 4.56
N LYS A 103 5.33 12.73 4.39
CA LYS A 103 5.12 13.41 3.10
C LYS A 103 5.93 12.83 1.93
N ASN A 104 7.16 12.38 2.16
CA ASN A 104 8.06 11.83 1.14
C ASN A 104 8.62 10.47 1.56
N GLY A 105 7.95 9.75 2.48
CA GLY A 105 8.38 8.43 2.89
C GLY A 105 7.94 7.35 1.90
N VAL A 106 8.74 6.32 1.74
CA VAL A 106 8.37 5.13 1.00
C VAL A 106 8.61 3.88 1.86
N ALA A 107 7.78 2.86 1.70
CA ALA A 107 8.10 1.56 2.24
C ALA A 107 9.25 0.97 1.40
N PHE A 108 10.30 0.60 2.10
CA PHE A 108 11.49 0.02 1.49
C PHE A 108 11.89 -1.17 2.37
N GLY A 109 11.84 -2.35 1.82
CA GLY A 109 11.69 -3.48 2.68
C GLY A 109 12.75 -4.52 2.64
N CYS A 110 12.57 -5.50 3.51
CA CYS A 110 13.44 -6.63 3.76
C CYS A 110 12.90 -7.97 3.23
N SER A 111 11.78 -7.97 2.53
CA SER A 111 11.31 -9.16 1.81
C SER A 111 11.90 -9.15 0.41
N MET A 112 12.64 -10.19 0.08
CA MET A 112 13.28 -10.31 -1.23
C MET A 112 12.34 -11.01 -2.22
N PRO A 113 12.43 -10.70 -3.52
CA PRO A 113 11.65 -11.38 -4.55
C PRO A 113 11.82 -12.89 -4.48
N GLY A 114 10.73 -13.63 -4.53
CA GLY A 114 10.72 -15.09 -4.49
C GLY A 114 10.69 -15.72 -3.09
N THR A 115 10.78 -14.92 -2.02
CA THR A 115 10.62 -15.40 -0.65
C THR A 115 9.17 -15.20 -0.21
N ASP A 116 8.41 -16.29 -0.11
CA ASP A 116 7.12 -16.31 0.56
C ASP A 116 7.31 -16.53 2.07
N ASN A 117 7.38 -15.46 2.83
CA ASN A 117 7.58 -15.50 4.28
C ASN A 117 6.28 -15.72 5.07
N ARG A 118 5.17 -16.04 4.41
CA ARG A 118 3.84 -16.26 4.99
C ARG A 118 3.33 -15.05 5.79
N MET A 119 3.58 -13.85 5.29
CA MET A 119 3.20 -12.59 5.95
C MET A 119 1.73 -12.60 6.40
N HIS A 120 1.50 -12.29 7.67
CA HIS A 120 0.20 -12.37 8.36
C HIS A 120 -0.39 -13.79 8.49
N GLY A 121 0.36 -14.82 8.15
CA GLY A 121 -0.07 -16.21 8.25
C GLY A 121 0.51 -16.95 9.44
N ALA A 122 0.10 -18.21 9.60
CA ALA A 122 0.71 -19.10 10.57
C ALA A 122 2.16 -19.41 10.18
N ASP A 123 3.04 -19.50 11.18
CA ASP A 123 4.46 -19.78 10.98
C ASP A 123 5.16 -18.75 10.09
N GLU A 124 4.78 -17.49 10.18
CA GLU A 124 5.51 -16.38 9.53
C GLU A 124 6.98 -16.40 9.97
N PHE A 125 7.87 -16.21 9.01
CA PHE A 125 9.31 -16.27 9.26
C PHE A 125 10.06 -15.14 8.53
N ALA A 126 11.30 -14.92 8.94
CA ALA A 126 12.24 -14.07 8.23
C ALA A 126 13.52 -14.83 7.91
N VAL A 127 14.06 -14.62 6.71
CA VAL A 127 15.35 -15.19 6.30
C VAL A 127 16.48 -14.31 6.86
N VAL A 128 17.29 -14.87 7.75
CA VAL A 128 18.36 -14.11 8.44
C VAL A 128 19.30 -13.42 7.46
N LYS A 129 19.68 -14.07 6.36
CA LYS A 129 20.51 -13.47 5.32
C LYS A 129 19.85 -12.22 4.71
N GLU A 130 18.57 -12.28 4.41
CA GLU A 130 17.82 -11.15 3.84
C GLU A 130 17.72 -9.99 4.81
N LEU A 131 17.55 -10.26 6.12
CA LEU A 131 17.59 -9.23 7.16
C LEU A 131 18.95 -8.54 7.24
N VAL A 132 20.05 -9.31 7.16
CA VAL A 132 21.40 -8.75 7.19
C VAL A 132 21.68 -7.93 5.91
N ASP A 133 21.27 -8.40 4.76
CA ASP A 133 21.43 -7.67 3.51
C ASP A 133 20.58 -6.39 3.51
N SER A 134 19.35 -6.43 4.03
CA SER A 134 18.54 -5.24 4.22
C SER A 134 19.21 -4.23 5.16
N ALA A 135 19.80 -4.67 6.26
CA ALA A 135 20.50 -3.78 7.17
C ALA A 135 21.68 -3.07 6.48
N LYS A 136 22.42 -3.76 5.61
CA LYS A 136 23.50 -3.15 4.81
C LYS A 136 22.95 -2.12 3.82
N ILE A 137 21.86 -2.46 3.13
CA ILE A 137 21.21 -1.56 2.18
C ILE A 137 20.75 -0.28 2.90
N PHE A 138 20.07 -0.40 4.05
CA PHE A 138 19.66 0.76 4.84
C PHE A 138 20.84 1.61 5.31
N ALA A 139 21.92 0.97 5.75
CA ALA A 139 23.13 1.70 6.15
C ALA A 139 23.72 2.50 4.97
N GLN A 140 23.80 1.91 3.78
CA GLN A 140 24.26 2.60 2.57
C GLN A 140 23.36 3.77 2.21
N VAL A 141 22.03 3.56 2.23
CA VAL A 141 21.06 4.63 1.96
C VAL A 141 21.22 5.81 2.92
N ILE A 142 21.44 5.55 4.21
CA ILE A 142 21.69 6.62 5.19
C ILE A 142 22.94 7.42 4.81
N VAL A 143 24.02 6.75 4.42
CA VAL A 143 25.26 7.42 3.97
C VAL A 143 24.98 8.26 2.72
N ASP A 144 24.29 7.69 1.72
CA ASP A 144 24.07 8.36 0.44
C ASP A 144 23.12 9.56 0.53
N LEU A 145 22.21 9.58 1.51
CA LEU A 145 21.22 10.65 1.68
C LEU A 145 21.57 11.67 2.76
N CYS A 146 22.42 11.31 3.72
CA CYS A 146 22.67 12.15 4.91
C CYS A 146 24.12 12.60 5.03
N CYS A 147 25.04 12.09 4.24
CA CYS A 147 26.46 12.45 4.27
C CYS A 147 26.92 13.02 2.95
#